data_3039b7e07c9949d338c07f96f2bbed3f
#
_entry.id   3039b7e07c9949d338c07f96f2bbed3f
#
_cell.length_a   1.000
_cell.length_b   1.000
_cell.length_c   1.000
_cell.angle_alpha   90.00
_cell.angle_beta   90.00
_cell.angle_gamma   90.00
#
_symmetry.space_group_name_H-M   'P 1'
#
loop_
_entity.id
_entity.type
_entity.pdbx_description
1 polymer ?
#
loop_
_entity_poly.entity_id
_entity_poly.type
_entity_poly.pdbx_seq_one_letter_code
_entity_poly.pdbx_strand_id
1 'polypeptide(L)'
;MARRATVLEGYRREPVPTLTLVGADEFSPDTELPDPAKTGDASPEAVRAMYDALHVDCGMLSAGAAAWFGASRPRNFFEVGDTPVTKRFHVGGVPVAVILFPPLSAGGTPETEAPTPKLLASVLAAADAASYAAIRIGISPWGFEGEFAVREALEQRYHLLLGGGPGAAFAGEVNAQAPGLIW
;
A
#
# COMPACT_ATOMS: atom_id res chain seq x y z
N MET A 1 16.32 7.05 4.73
CA MET A 1 15.28 8.09 4.68
C MET A 1 15.71 9.37 3.95
N ALA A 2 16.84 10.01 4.27
CA ALA A 2 17.29 11.21 3.55
C ALA A 2 17.29 11.04 2.02
N ARG A 3 17.74 9.88 1.53
CA ARG A 3 17.74 9.55 0.09
C ARG A 3 16.32 9.53 -0.51
N ARG A 4 15.32 8.98 0.20
CA ARG A 4 13.92 9.00 -0.26
C ARG A 4 13.38 10.43 -0.33
N ALA A 5 13.65 11.24 0.68
CA ALA A 5 13.22 12.64 0.71
C ALA A 5 13.75 13.42 -0.48
N THR A 6 15.05 13.28 -0.78
CA THR A 6 15.69 13.96 -1.93
C THR A 6 15.06 13.57 -3.27
N VAL A 7 14.77 12.27 -3.46
CA VAL A 7 14.14 11.77 -4.69
C VAL A 7 12.71 12.30 -4.84
N LEU A 8 11.91 12.22 -3.77
CA LEU A 8 10.53 12.72 -3.78
C LEU A 8 10.46 14.24 -4.00
N GLU A 9 11.39 14.98 -3.40
CA GLU A 9 11.48 16.41 -3.62
C GLU A 9 11.87 16.75 -5.05
N GLY A 10 12.72 15.95 -5.69
CA GLY A 10 13.04 16.05 -7.10
C GLY A 10 11.79 15.97 -7.97
N TYR A 11 10.99 14.92 -7.81
CA TYR A 11 9.74 14.74 -8.56
C TYR A 11 8.73 15.87 -8.32
N ARG A 12 8.62 16.38 -7.09
CA ARG A 12 7.69 17.47 -6.76
C ARG A 12 8.07 18.81 -7.39
N ARG A 13 9.32 18.99 -7.76
CA ARG A 13 9.79 20.19 -8.48
C ARG A 13 9.48 20.13 -9.98
N GLU A 14 9.17 18.96 -10.49
CA GLU A 14 8.76 18.83 -11.88
C GLU A 14 7.32 19.35 -12.05
N PRO A 15 7.00 19.92 -13.22
CA PRO A 15 5.66 20.47 -13.48
C PRO A 15 4.62 19.34 -13.75
N VAL A 16 4.84 18.17 -13.20
CA VAL A 16 3.96 17.00 -13.35
C VAL A 16 3.25 16.74 -12.03
N PRO A 17 1.93 16.68 -12.01
CA PRO A 17 1.18 16.33 -10.82
C PRO A 17 1.58 14.93 -10.31
N THR A 18 1.90 14.83 -9.03
CA THR A 18 2.40 13.62 -8.41
C THR A 18 1.49 13.14 -7.29
N LEU A 19 1.43 11.82 -7.08
CA LEU A 19 0.79 11.17 -5.95
C LEU A 19 1.84 10.29 -5.26
N THR A 20 2.11 10.56 -4.00
CA THR A 20 3.10 9.81 -3.21
C THR A 20 2.39 8.72 -2.42
N LEU A 21 2.63 7.47 -2.80
CA LEU A 21 2.04 6.29 -2.15
C LEU A 21 3.11 5.51 -1.40
N VAL A 22 2.70 4.85 -0.32
CA VAL A 22 3.53 3.92 0.44
C VAL A 22 2.87 2.56 0.40
N GLY A 23 3.65 1.54 0.02
CA GLY A 23 3.19 0.16 -0.07
C GLY A 23 2.81 -0.43 1.29
N ALA A 24 2.23 -1.62 1.25
CA ALA A 24 1.69 -2.28 2.42
C ALA A 24 2.75 -2.72 3.44
N ASP A 25 3.97 -2.96 2.97
CA ASP A 25 5.05 -3.59 3.76
C ASP A 25 6.02 -2.62 4.42
N GLU A 26 5.76 -1.33 4.34
CA GLU A 26 6.65 -0.33 4.96
C GLU A 26 6.81 -0.53 6.47
N PHE A 27 5.79 -1.10 7.12
CA PHE A 27 5.74 -1.42 8.54
C PHE A 27 5.28 -2.87 8.76
N SER A 28 5.86 -3.81 8.00
CA SER A 28 5.59 -5.24 8.17
C SER A 28 6.07 -5.74 9.54
N PRO A 29 5.42 -6.75 10.11
CA PRO A 29 5.91 -7.43 11.30
C PRO A 29 7.31 -8.04 11.13
N ASP A 30 7.70 -8.38 9.90
CA ASP A 30 9.04 -8.89 9.58
C ASP A 30 10.09 -7.79 9.49
N THR A 31 9.66 -6.54 9.34
CA THR A 31 10.52 -5.38 9.58
C THR A 31 10.47 -5.14 11.08
N GLU A 32 11.57 -5.41 11.80
CA GLU A 32 11.64 -5.10 13.22
C GLU A 32 11.28 -3.63 13.43
N LEU A 33 10.04 -3.40 13.90
CA LEU A 33 9.65 -2.06 14.31
C LEU A 33 10.60 -1.61 15.42
N PRO A 34 11.08 -0.36 15.39
CA PRO A 34 11.92 0.15 16.45
C PRO A 34 11.26 -0.08 17.81
N ASP A 35 11.99 -0.65 18.76
CA ASP A 35 11.53 -0.79 20.13
C ASP A 35 11.84 0.50 20.89
N PRO A 36 10.83 1.31 21.24
CA PRO A 36 11.06 2.59 21.91
C PRO A 36 11.69 2.42 23.30
N ALA A 37 11.71 1.20 23.85
CA ALA A 37 12.41 0.88 25.10
C ALA A 37 13.91 0.62 24.89
N LYS A 38 14.36 0.35 23.67
CA LYS A 38 15.78 0.18 23.35
C LYS A 38 16.43 1.53 23.10
N THR A 39 17.56 1.75 23.73
CA THR A 39 18.35 2.97 23.54
C THR A 39 18.84 3.06 22.08
N GLY A 40 18.47 4.13 21.39
CA GLY A 40 18.87 4.39 20.02
C GLY A 40 17.81 4.06 18.96
N ASP A 41 16.72 3.40 19.32
CA ASP A 41 15.61 3.18 18.40
C ASP A 41 14.76 4.46 18.24
N ALA A 42 14.18 4.62 17.07
CA ALA A 42 13.32 5.77 16.79
C ALA A 42 11.97 5.62 17.50
N SER A 43 11.52 6.67 18.17
CA SER A 43 10.17 6.69 18.74
C SER A 43 9.09 6.79 17.67
N PRO A 44 7.83 6.35 17.97
CA PRO A 44 6.69 6.54 17.05
C PRO A 44 6.55 7.99 16.57
N GLU A 45 6.80 8.98 17.45
CA GLU A 45 6.74 10.41 17.10
C GLU A 45 7.82 10.80 16.11
N ALA A 46 9.04 10.31 16.28
CA ALA A 46 10.15 10.60 15.37
C ALA A 46 9.89 9.99 13.99
N VAL A 47 9.39 8.75 13.95
CA VAL A 47 9.02 8.09 12.69
C VAL A 47 7.86 8.81 12.03
N ARG A 48 6.82 9.20 12.79
CA ARG A 48 5.72 10.03 12.27
C ARG A 48 6.24 11.32 11.64
N ALA A 49 7.05 12.08 12.38
CA ALA A 49 7.58 13.35 11.88
C ALA A 49 8.34 13.18 10.56
N MET A 50 9.05 12.07 10.42
CA MET A 50 9.77 11.73 9.21
C MET A 50 8.81 11.47 8.03
N TYR A 51 7.72 10.69 8.22
CA TYR A 51 6.73 10.45 7.16
C TYR A 51 5.88 11.68 6.85
N ASP A 52 5.57 12.50 7.86
CA ASP A 52 4.90 13.78 7.66
C ASP A 52 5.76 14.71 6.78
N ALA A 53 7.10 14.70 6.97
CA ALA A 53 8.03 15.46 6.13
C ALA A 53 8.17 14.89 4.70
N LEU A 54 7.91 13.60 4.49
CA LEU A 54 7.85 13.01 3.16
C LEU A 54 6.56 13.38 2.39
N HIS A 55 5.59 14.01 3.04
CA HIS A 55 4.30 14.40 2.44
C HIS A 55 3.63 13.24 1.68
N VAL A 56 3.51 12.09 2.34
CA VAL A 56 2.82 10.93 1.80
C VAL A 56 1.33 11.24 1.66
N ASP A 57 0.75 10.92 0.51
CA ASP A 57 -0.68 11.13 0.22
C ASP A 57 -1.52 9.95 0.70
N CYS A 58 -1.00 8.73 0.59
CA CYS A 58 -1.68 7.54 1.09
C CYS A 58 -0.66 6.44 1.42
N GLY A 59 -0.83 5.83 2.58
CA GLY A 59 -0.08 4.66 3.01
C GLY A 59 -0.95 3.69 3.80
N MET A 60 -0.49 2.46 3.94
CA MET A 60 -1.17 1.40 4.66
C MET A 60 -0.44 1.09 5.97
N LEU A 61 -1.19 0.76 7.01
CA LEU A 61 -0.68 0.24 8.28
C LEU A 61 -1.27 -1.15 8.53
N SER A 62 -0.42 -2.08 8.93
CA SER A 62 -0.87 -3.30 9.60
C SER A 62 -1.44 -2.98 10.98
N ALA A 63 -2.24 -3.89 11.55
CA ALA A 63 -2.75 -3.73 12.92
C ALA A 63 -1.61 -3.58 13.95
N GLY A 64 -0.51 -4.30 13.77
CA GLY A 64 0.67 -4.20 14.63
C GLY A 64 1.34 -2.81 14.54
N ALA A 65 1.54 -2.31 13.33
CA ALA A 65 2.08 -0.97 13.12
C ALA A 65 1.15 0.11 13.66
N ALA A 66 -0.15 -0.04 13.45
CA ALA A 66 -1.15 0.88 13.97
C ALA A 66 -1.15 0.93 15.50
N ALA A 67 -1.02 -0.23 16.16
CA ALA A 67 -0.89 -0.33 17.61
C ALA A 67 0.42 0.29 18.12
N TRP A 68 1.54 0.05 17.42
CA TRP A 68 2.84 0.63 17.76
C TRP A 68 2.83 2.15 17.70
N PHE A 69 2.24 2.73 16.66
CA PHE A 69 2.12 4.18 16.54
C PHE A 69 1.14 4.79 17.55
N GLY A 70 0.09 4.07 17.93
CA GLY A 70 -0.96 4.59 18.81
C GLY A 70 -1.52 5.93 18.33
N ALA A 71 -1.43 6.97 19.18
CA ALA A 71 -1.85 8.33 18.84
C ALA A 71 -0.88 9.06 17.89
N SER A 72 0.32 8.53 17.71
CA SER A 72 1.39 9.13 16.90
C SER A 72 1.38 8.64 15.44
N ARG A 73 0.25 8.20 14.92
CA ARG A 73 0.13 7.74 13.53
C ARG A 73 0.51 8.85 12.55
N PRO A 74 1.30 8.54 11.49
CA PRO A 74 1.54 9.50 10.42
C PRO A 74 0.23 9.87 9.74
N ARG A 75 0.14 11.11 9.26
CA ARG A 75 -1.02 11.54 8.47
C ARG A 75 -1.14 10.69 7.22
N ASN A 76 -2.37 10.48 6.76
CA ASN A 76 -2.65 9.74 5.54
C ASN A 76 -2.21 8.27 5.53
N PHE A 77 -1.90 7.71 6.69
CA PHE A 77 -1.72 6.26 6.86
C PHE A 77 -2.97 5.65 7.50
N PHE A 78 -3.45 4.58 6.89
CA PHE A 78 -4.73 3.98 7.23
C PHE A 78 -4.54 2.52 7.64
N GLU A 79 -5.07 2.19 8.79
CA GLU A 79 -5.23 0.80 9.22
C GLU A 79 -6.34 0.16 8.39
N VAL A 80 -6.09 -1.03 7.86
CA VAL A 80 -7.04 -1.80 7.08
C VAL A 80 -7.40 -3.05 7.87
N GLY A 81 -8.68 -3.18 8.19
CA GLY A 81 -9.25 -4.38 8.82
C GLY A 81 -9.71 -5.39 7.76
N ASP A 82 -10.87 -6.00 7.98
CA ASP A 82 -11.40 -7.09 7.12
C ASP A 82 -12.04 -6.59 5.82
N THR A 83 -12.12 -5.30 5.61
CA THR A 83 -12.75 -4.70 4.43
C THR A 83 -11.82 -3.69 3.76
N PRO A 84 -11.84 -3.61 2.40
CA PRO A 84 -11.03 -2.65 1.68
C PRO A 84 -11.34 -1.19 2.07
N VAL A 85 -10.31 -0.36 2.08
CA VAL A 85 -10.44 1.08 2.33
C VAL A 85 -10.16 1.83 1.03
N THR A 86 -11.13 2.61 0.54
CA THR A 86 -10.96 3.41 -0.69
C THR A 86 -10.70 4.87 -0.36
N LYS A 87 -9.64 5.42 -0.94
CA LYS A 87 -9.29 6.85 -0.88
C LYS A 87 -9.41 7.47 -2.26
N ARG A 88 -9.91 8.71 -2.31
CA ARG A 88 -10.17 9.45 -3.55
C ARG A 88 -9.21 10.61 -3.67
N PHE A 89 -8.59 10.73 -4.84
CA PHE A 89 -7.67 11.81 -5.16
C PHE A 89 -8.02 12.45 -6.50
N HIS A 90 -7.53 13.67 -6.71
CA HIS A 90 -7.50 14.34 -8.00
C HIS A 90 -6.05 14.75 -8.27
N VAL A 91 -5.44 14.14 -9.25
CA VAL A 91 -4.03 14.35 -9.60
C VAL A 91 -3.98 15.00 -10.97
N GLY A 92 -3.63 16.28 -11.04
CA GLY A 92 -3.68 17.04 -12.30
C GLY A 92 -5.07 17.08 -12.96
N GLY A 93 -6.14 17.05 -12.16
CA GLY A 93 -7.52 17.00 -12.66
C GLY A 93 -8.02 15.58 -12.99
N VAL A 94 -7.16 14.57 -12.92
CA VAL A 94 -7.52 13.16 -13.15
C VAL A 94 -8.05 12.54 -11.85
N PRO A 95 -9.27 11.97 -11.82
CA PRO A 95 -9.78 11.26 -10.66
C PRO A 95 -9.05 9.93 -10.49
N VAL A 96 -8.48 9.71 -9.30
CA VAL A 96 -7.73 8.52 -8.92
C VAL A 96 -8.37 7.90 -7.68
N ALA A 97 -8.57 6.59 -7.68
CA ALA A 97 -8.93 5.81 -6.51
C ALA A 97 -7.76 4.95 -6.06
N VAL A 98 -7.40 5.05 -4.80
CA VAL A 98 -6.45 4.16 -4.14
C VAL A 98 -7.23 3.24 -3.21
N ILE A 99 -7.12 1.94 -3.42
CA ILE A 99 -7.85 0.90 -2.70
C ILE A 99 -6.83 0.10 -1.91
N LEU A 100 -6.90 0.18 -0.59
CA LEU A 100 -6.06 -0.56 0.33
C LEU A 100 -6.72 -1.91 0.59
N PHE A 101 -6.00 -2.99 0.33
CA PHE A 101 -6.53 -4.34 0.47
C PHE A 101 -6.46 -4.82 1.92
N PRO A 102 -7.47 -5.57 2.39
CA PRO A 102 -7.40 -6.24 3.68
C PRO A 102 -6.24 -7.24 3.72
N PRO A 103 -5.60 -7.47 4.88
CA PRO A 103 -4.59 -8.50 5.01
C PRO A 103 -5.20 -9.90 4.78
N LEU A 104 -4.39 -10.85 4.36
CA LEU A 104 -4.72 -12.27 4.47
C LEU A 104 -4.90 -12.60 5.95
N SER A 105 -5.81 -13.52 6.28
CA SER A 105 -6.26 -13.77 7.65
C SER A 105 -5.13 -13.82 8.67
N ALA A 106 -5.33 -13.17 9.81
CA ALA A 106 -4.40 -13.23 10.94
C ALA A 106 -4.30 -14.67 11.46
N GLY A 107 -3.19 -15.37 11.19
CA GLY A 107 -2.90 -16.70 11.74
C GLY A 107 -2.39 -17.73 10.76
N GLY A 108 -2.44 -17.50 9.46
CA GLY A 108 -1.73 -18.31 8.47
C GLY A 108 -0.26 -17.88 8.34
N THR A 109 0.61 -18.79 7.98
CA THR A 109 1.94 -18.40 7.47
C THR A 109 1.72 -17.70 6.13
N PRO A 110 2.09 -16.43 6.00
CA PRO A 110 1.70 -15.60 4.86
C PRO A 110 2.27 -16.05 3.51
N GLU A 111 3.17 -17.00 3.54
CA GLU A 111 4.02 -17.36 2.39
C GLU A 111 3.31 -18.17 1.29
N THR A 112 2.09 -18.64 1.52
CA THR A 112 1.41 -19.54 0.56
C THR A 112 -0.11 -19.40 0.46
N GLU A 113 -0.74 -18.44 1.14
CA GLU A 113 -2.19 -18.29 1.11
C GLU A 113 -2.69 -17.37 0.00
N ALA A 114 -3.38 -17.93 -0.96
CA ALA A 114 -4.20 -17.14 -1.87
C ALA A 114 -5.36 -16.49 -1.09
N PRO A 115 -5.80 -15.28 -1.48
CA PRO A 115 -6.95 -14.64 -0.85
C PRO A 115 -8.20 -15.51 -1.01
N THR A 116 -9.01 -15.56 0.05
CA THR A 116 -10.28 -16.29 -0.01
C THR A 116 -11.20 -15.69 -1.10
N PRO A 117 -12.11 -16.48 -1.69
CA PRO A 117 -13.08 -15.94 -2.66
C PRO A 117 -13.89 -14.75 -2.12
N LYS A 118 -14.21 -14.74 -0.84
CA LYS A 118 -14.91 -13.63 -0.19
C LYS A 118 -14.04 -12.37 -0.13
N LEU A 119 -12.77 -12.52 0.21
CA LEU A 119 -11.82 -11.41 0.29
C LEU A 119 -11.57 -10.82 -1.11
N LEU A 120 -11.32 -11.68 -2.10
CA LEU A 120 -11.18 -11.27 -3.49
C LEU A 120 -12.43 -10.52 -3.97
N ALA A 121 -13.62 -11.08 -3.74
CA ALA A 121 -14.86 -10.42 -4.12
C ALA A 121 -15.02 -9.03 -3.50
N SER A 122 -14.56 -8.83 -2.25
CA SER A 122 -14.63 -7.54 -1.58
C SER A 122 -13.75 -6.47 -2.24
N VAL A 123 -12.52 -6.82 -2.65
CA VAL A 123 -11.62 -5.87 -3.33
C VAL A 123 -12.07 -5.58 -4.76
N LEU A 124 -12.64 -6.56 -5.47
CA LEU A 124 -13.22 -6.34 -6.79
C LEU A 124 -14.45 -5.42 -6.69
N ALA A 125 -15.34 -5.63 -5.71
CA ALA A 125 -16.48 -4.76 -5.47
C ALA A 125 -16.05 -3.32 -5.11
N ALA A 126 -14.96 -3.15 -4.36
CA ALA A 126 -14.40 -1.82 -4.07
C ALA A 126 -13.91 -1.12 -5.35
N ALA A 127 -13.29 -1.85 -6.26
CA ALA A 127 -12.87 -1.31 -7.55
C ALA A 127 -14.07 -0.96 -8.45
N ASP A 128 -15.12 -1.78 -8.45
CA ASP A 128 -16.35 -1.50 -9.21
C ASP A 128 -17.08 -0.26 -8.64
N ALA A 129 -17.13 -0.11 -7.31
CA ALA A 129 -17.65 1.09 -6.65
C ALA A 129 -16.81 2.35 -6.94
N ALA A 130 -15.54 2.17 -7.31
CA ALA A 130 -14.63 3.24 -7.72
C ALA A 130 -14.65 3.49 -9.25
N SER A 131 -15.70 3.11 -9.96
CA SER A 131 -15.84 3.28 -11.42
C SER A 131 -15.81 4.74 -11.89
N TYR A 132 -16.02 5.70 -10.97
CA TYR A 132 -15.84 7.14 -11.21
C TYR A 132 -14.38 7.53 -11.47
N ALA A 133 -13.42 6.73 -11.02
CA ALA A 133 -12.00 7.02 -11.15
C ALA A 133 -11.46 6.56 -12.51
N ALA A 134 -10.72 7.46 -13.17
CA ALA A 134 -10.02 7.13 -14.39
C ALA A 134 -8.84 6.17 -14.13
N ILE A 135 -8.23 6.26 -12.94
CA ILE A 135 -7.13 5.39 -12.50
C ILE A 135 -7.53 4.74 -11.18
N ARG A 136 -7.41 3.42 -11.10
CA ARG A 136 -7.60 2.63 -9.89
C ARG A 136 -6.29 1.94 -9.53
N ILE A 137 -5.80 2.23 -8.33
CA ILE A 137 -4.55 1.70 -7.78
C ILE A 137 -4.88 0.81 -6.59
N GLY A 138 -4.44 -0.44 -6.61
CA GLY A 138 -4.48 -1.34 -5.45
C GLY A 138 -3.20 -1.22 -4.64
N ILE A 139 -3.30 -1.21 -3.32
CA ILE A 139 -2.17 -1.43 -2.40
C ILE A 139 -2.45 -2.71 -1.66
N SER A 140 -1.63 -3.74 -1.91
CA SER A 140 -1.87 -5.11 -1.47
C SER A 140 -0.79 -5.59 -0.49
N PRO A 141 -1.19 -6.17 0.65
CA PRO A 141 -0.28 -6.83 1.61
C PRO A 141 -0.19 -8.35 1.38
N TRP A 142 -0.68 -8.87 0.24
CA TRP A 142 -0.85 -10.32 0.04
C TRP A 142 0.43 -11.05 -0.37
N GLY A 143 1.47 -10.31 -0.72
CA GLY A 143 2.70 -10.87 -1.25
C GLY A 143 2.55 -11.44 -2.66
N PHE A 144 3.69 -11.76 -3.27
CA PHE A 144 3.76 -12.21 -4.66
C PHE A 144 2.81 -13.38 -4.97
N GLU A 145 2.84 -14.44 -4.15
CA GLU A 145 2.05 -15.64 -4.40
C GLU A 145 0.54 -15.38 -4.31
N GLY A 146 0.12 -14.60 -3.30
CA GLY A 146 -1.29 -14.24 -3.12
C GLY A 146 -1.83 -13.37 -4.25
N GLU A 147 -1.03 -12.42 -4.72
CA GLU A 147 -1.38 -11.51 -5.82
C GLU A 147 -1.39 -12.26 -7.15
N PHE A 148 -0.37 -13.10 -7.39
CA PHE A 148 -0.26 -13.88 -8.62
C PHE A 148 -1.43 -14.85 -8.79
N ALA A 149 -1.87 -15.49 -7.70
CA ALA A 149 -3.00 -16.43 -7.73
C ALA A 149 -4.31 -15.81 -8.22
N VAL A 150 -4.48 -14.48 -8.09
CA VAL A 150 -5.72 -13.77 -8.47
C VAL A 150 -5.49 -12.68 -9.53
N ARG A 151 -4.31 -12.66 -10.13
CA ARG A 151 -3.89 -11.63 -11.08
C ARG A 151 -4.92 -11.34 -12.16
N GLU A 152 -5.43 -12.37 -12.82
CA GLU A 152 -6.39 -12.21 -13.93
C GLU A 152 -7.67 -11.47 -13.50
N ALA A 153 -8.13 -11.69 -12.28
CA ALA A 153 -9.30 -10.99 -11.74
C ALA A 153 -8.98 -9.51 -11.44
N LEU A 154 -7.77 -9.24 -10.93
CA LEU A 154 -7.33 -7.88 -10.61
C LEU A 154 -7.06 -7.05 -11.87
N GLU A 155 -6.46 -7.63 -12.90
CA GLU A 155 -6.14 -6.97 -14.18
C GLU A 155 -7.36 -6.32 -14.85
N GLN A 156 -8.53 -6.87 -14.65
CA GLN A 156 -9.78 -6.34 -15.20
C GLN A 156 -10.32 -5.12 -14.45
N ARG A 157 -9.82 -4.84 -13.25
CA ARG A 157 -10.37 -3.81 -12.35
C ARG A 157 -9.37 -2.73 -11.96
N TYR A 158 -8.10 -3.06 -11.89
CA TYR A 158 -7.03 -2.17 -11.46
C TYR A 158 -6.11 -1.82 -12.62
N HIS A 159 -5.50 -0.63 -12.57
CA HIS A 159 -4.53 -0.16 -13.54
C HIS A 159 -3.10 -0.30 -13.02
N LEU A 160 -2.95 -0.23 -11.68
CA LEU A 160 -1.69 -0.40 -10.99
C LEU A 160 -1.93 -1.19 -9.70
N LEU A 161 -1.05 -2.14 -9.41
CA LEU A 161 -0.99 -2.85 -8.15
C LEU A 161 0.37 -2.61 -7.51
N LEU A 162 0.36 -2.01 -6.32
CA LEU A 162 1.53 -1.87 -5.47
C LEU A 162 1.48 -3.02 -4.47
N GLY A 163 2.18 -4.08 -4.81
CA GLY A 163 2.31 -5.26 -3.98
C GLY A 163 3.27 -5.01 -2.81
N GLY A 164 3.07 -5.78 -1.77
CA GLY A 164 3.92 -5.87 -0.60
C GLY A 164 3.50 -7.09 0.18
N GLY A 165 4.29 -7.51 1.15
CA GLY A 165 4.00 -8.67 1.93
C GLY A 165 5.14 -9.69 1.89
N PRO A 166 4.97 -10.81 2.59
CA PRO A 166 6.01 -11.82 2.68
C PRO A 166 6.24 -12.50 1.33
N GLY A 167 7.43 -13.02 1.14
CA GLY A 167 7.84 -13.73 -0.04
C GLY A 167 8.94 -13.02 -0.84
N ALA A 168 9.18 -13.48 -2.06
CA ALA A 168 10.21 -12.93 -2.91
C ALA A 168 9.88 -11.48 -3.32
N ALA A 169 10.83 -10.56 -3.11
CA ALA A 169 10.72 -9.22 -3.64
C ALA A 169 10.81 -9.28 -5.17
N PHE A 170 9.76 -8.85 -5.84
CA PHE A 170 9.76 -8.70 -7.29
C PHE A 170 9.93 -7.21 -7.62
N ALA A 171 11.03 -6.86 -8.27
CA ALA A 171 11.18 -5.54 -8.86
C ALA A 171 10.53 -5.60 -10.24
N GLY A 172 9.39 -4.95 -10.37
CA GLY A 172 8.45 -5.11 -11.45
C GLY A 172 9.05 -5.11 -12.84
N GLU A 173 8.77 -6.17 -13.56
CA GLU A 173 8.63 -6.09 -15.00
C GLU A 173 7.19 -5.65 -15.29
N VAL A 174 7.06 -4.58 -16.08
CA VAL A 174 5.80 -4.29 -16.75
C VAL A 174 5.47 -5.55 -17.54
N ASN A 175 4.46 -6.30 -17.10
CA ASN A 175 4.05 -7.48 -17.84
C ASN A 175 3.40 -7.03 -19.15
N ALA A 176 4.20 -6.97 -20.22
CA ALA A 176 3.73 -6.60 -21.55
C ALA A 176 2.64 -7.54 -22.11
N GLN A 177 2.38 -8.65 -21.41
CA GLN A 177 1.36 -9.63 -21.77
C GLN A 177 0.00 -9.37 -21.11
N ALA A 178 -0.06 -8.45 -20.14
CA ALA A 178 -1.30 -8.05 -19.50
C ALA A 178 -1.58 -6.57 -19.79
N PRO A 179 -2.29 -6.27 -20.86
CA PRO A 179 -2.63 -4.88 -21.18
C PRO A 179 -3.57 -4.34 -20.10
N GLY A 180 -3.05 -3.53 -19.20
CA GLY A 180 -3.86 -2.77 -18.26
C GLY A 180 -3.41 -2.77 -16.81
N LEU A 181 -2.66 -3.76 -16.34
CA LEU A 181 -2.14 -3.77 -14.96
C LEU A 181 -0.61 -3.63 -14.96
N ILE A 182 -0.13 -2.60 -14.31
CA ILE A 182 1.30 -2.43 -13.95
C ILE A 182 1.44 -3.00 -12.54
N TRP A 183 2.37 -3.93 -12.39
CA TRP A 183 2.58 -4.66 -11.12
C TRP A 183 4.03 -4.58 -10.68
#